data_c875003ad1d0116a02213e728653ee5d
#
_entry.id   c875003ad1d0116a02213e728653ee5d
#
_cell.length_a   1.000
_cell.length_b   1.000
_cell.length_c   1.000
_cell.angle_alpha   90.00
_cell.angle_beta   90.00
_cell.angle_gamma   90.00
#
_symmetry.space_group_name_H-M   'P 1'
#
loop_
_entity.id
_entity.type
_entity.pdbx_description
1 polymer ?
#
loop_
_entity_poly.entity_id
_entity_poly.type
_entity_poly.pdbx_seq_one_letter_code
_entity_poly.pdbx_strand_id
1 'polypeptide(L)'
;MQQRIGKPPVNKVTTLKEAVQSFVDDGCYLSFGGIGDRTPTAAVHEVARQGKQKLRLVSDTSVSFVHDSILIGLGQVEKFEIAYNWGGIWGSDAVYRRALEKGIPRPIEIEEYSNLSVGMRFLAASLGVSFMPVKSLLGSDIPRYNSRIKIVDDPYTGEPVALVPAAQPDVAFIHVQRCDEMGNAQILGHLGDDDSLARAARHVVITTEEIVPTEEIRRLPNLTCIPYYCVDAVVKVPFASHGRGCSYYYAMDVPFGIQVGHAWATEDGFKRWAEEWIFGVEDWEGYCRKVGWERLLRLAQAEQRYQKFGEVR
;
A
#
# COMPACT_ATOMS: atom_id res chain seq x y z
N MET A 1 -10.47 9.47 15.15
CA MET A 1 -11.86 9.33 14.68
C MET A 1 -12.69 10.62 14.77
N GLN A 2 -12.60 11.45 15.81
CA GLN A 2 -13.38 12.71 15.93
C GLN A 2 -13.12 13.74 14.81
N GLN A 3 -11.96 13.75 14.16
CA GLN A 3 -11.62 14.75 13.12
C GLN A 3 -12.20 14.45 11.73
N ARG A 4 -12.79 13.26 11.50
CA ARG A 4 -13.30 12.85 10.17
C ARG A 4 -14.80 12.94 10.01
N ILE A 5 -15.54 12.94 11.13
CA ILE A 5 -17.00 13.09 11.10
C ILE A 5 -17.29 14.52 10.70
N GLY A 6 -17.80 14.71 9.48
CA GLY A 6 -18.21 16.03 8.98
C GLY A 6 -17.38 16.60 7.82
N LYS A 7 -16.43 15.85 7.21
CA LYS A 7 -15.84 16.30 5.95
C LYS A 7 -16.94 16.45 4.90
N PRO A 8 -17.08 17.62 4.26
CA PRO A 8 -18.16 17.85 3.32
C PRO A 8 -17.99 16.98 2.07
N PRO A 9 -19.08 16.60 1.38
CA PRO A 9 -19.05 15.93 0.10
C PRO A 9 -18.68 16.95 -1.00
N VAL A 10 -17.42 17.32 -1.08
CA VAL A 10 -16.87 18.25 -2.07
C VAL A 10 -16.02 17.48 -3.08
N ASN A 11 -15.78 18.09 -4.23
CA ASN A 11 -14.82 17.58 -5.20
C ASN A 11 -13.40 17.61 -4.59
N LYS A 12 -12.73 16.45 -4.58
CA LYS A 12 -11.39 16.22 -4.00
C LYS A 12 -10.36 15.83 -5.05
N VAL A 13 -10.71 15.95 -6.32
CA VAL A 13 -9.83 15.59 -7.43
C VAL A 13 -8.62 16.54 -7.46
N THR A 14 -7.44 15.95 -7.49
CA THR A 14 -6.17 16.66 -7.56
C THR A 14 -5.14 15.83 -8.33
N THR A 15 -3.92 16.32 -8.48
CA THR A 15 -2.81 15.58 -9.07
C THR A 15 -2.06 14.78 -8.01
N LEU A 16 -1.36 13.72 -8.44
CA LEU A 16 -0.56 12.90 -7.52
C LEU A 16 0.56 13.73 -6.87
N LYS A 17 1.17 14.62 -7.65
CA LYS A 17 2.20 15.55 -7.18
C LYS A 17 1.70 16.45 -6.05
N GLU A 18 0.55 17.09 -6.26
CA GLU A 18 -0.07 17.96 -5.25
C GLU A 18 -0.50 17.18 -4.00
N ALA A 19 -1.06 15.98 -4.18
CA ALA A 19 -1.45 15.15 -3.04
C ALA A 19 -0.24 14.76 -2.17
N VAL A 20 0.88 14.34 -2.77
CA VAL A 20 2.10 14.04 -2.02
C VAL A 20 2.68 15.30 -1.36
N GLN A 21 2.70 16.44 -2.07
CA GLN A 21 3.17 17.71 -1.49
C GLN A 21 2.34 18.18 -0.30
N SER A 22 1.02 17.94 -0.33
CA SER A 22 0.09 18.43 0.68
C SER A 22 0.03 17.56 1.93
N PHE A 23 0.27 16.26 1.81
CA PHE A 23 0.03 15.32 2.89
C PHE A 23 1.26 14.58 3.39
N VAL A 24 2.35 14.55 2.63
CA VAL A 24 3.56 13.80 3.02
C VAL A 24 4.69 14.75 3.37
N ASP A 25 5.07 14.78 4.64
CA ASP A 25 6.24 15.48 5.16
C ASP A 25 7.37 14.50 5.50
N ASP A 26 8.56 15.01 5.76
CA ASP A 26 9.64 14.23 6.35
C ASP A 26 9.22 13.67 7.72
N GLY A 27 9.61 12.42 8.01
CA GLY A 27 9.20 11.73 9.23
C GLY A 27 7.76 11.17 9.21
N CYS A 28 7.02 11.37 8.12
CA CYS A 28 5.63 10.93 7.98
C CYS A 28 5.49 9.41 8.17
N TYR A 29 4.45 8.99 8.88
CA TYR A 29 4.07 7.59 9.05
C TYR A 29 3.11 7.18 7.95
N LEU A 30 3.59 6.41 6.99
CA LEU A 30 2.90 6.06 5.76
C LEU A 30 2.42 4.60 5.75
N SER A 31 1.31 4.38 5.07
CA SER A 31 0.88 3.05 4.64
C SER A 31 0.40 3.08 3.19
N PHE A 32 0.71 2.01 2.46
CA PHE A 32 0.24 1.80 1.10
C PHE A 32 -0.69 0.58 1.10
N GLY A 33 -1.91 0.76 0.62
CA GLY A 33 -2.92 -0.30 0.56
C GLY A 33 -2.65 -1.31 -0.56
N GLY A 34 -3.53 -2.30 -0.64
CA GLY A 34 -3.44 -3.40 -1.59
C GLY A 34 -2.46 -4.50 -1.14
N ILE A 35 -2.86 -5.75 -1.28
CA ILE A 35 -2.03 -6.93 -0.93
C ILE A 35 -1.74 -7.72 -2.19
N GLY A 36 -0.60 -7.43 -2.84
CA GLY A 36 -0.19 -8.09 -4.09
C GLY A 36 -1.05 -7.75 -5.31
N ASP A 37 -2.18 -7.08 -5.11
CA ASP A 37 -3.09 -6.51 -6.09
C ASP A 37 -3.39 -5.06 -5.71
N ARG A 38 -3.64 -4.19 -6.68
CA ARG A 38 -3.98 -2.77 -6.45
C ARG A 38 -2.94 -1.98 -5.63
N THR A 39 -1.68 -2.39 -5.69
CA THR A 39 -0.57 -1.67 -5.03
C THR A 39 -0.43 -0.27 -5.63
N PRO A 40 -0.43 0.82 -4.85
CA PRO A 40 -0.31 2.18 -5.38
C PRO A 40 1.13 2.54 -5.77
N THR A 41 1.72 1.78 -6.72
CA THR A 41 3.11 1.96 -7.19
C THR A 41 3.38 3.39 -7.67
N ALA A 42 2.41 4.00 -8.35
CA ALA A 42 2.51 5.40 -8.78
C ALA A 42 2.73 6.36 -7.61
N ALA A 43 2.03 6.15 -6.49
CA ALA A 43 2.19 6.98 -5.29
C ALA A 43 3.58 6.78 -4.65
N VAL A 44 4.07 5.54 -4.60
CA VAL A 44 5.43 5.25 -4.13
C VAL A 44 6.48 5.96 -4.97
N HIS A 45 6.34 5.92 -6.31
CA HIS A 45 7.25 6.64 -7.23
C HIS A 45 7.21 8.14 -7.00
N GLU A 46 6.03 8.72 -6.75
CA GLU A 46 5.92 10.15 -6.51
C GLU A 46 6.50 10.57 -5.16
N VAL A 47 6.27 9.79 -4.09
CA VAL A 47 6.92 10.01 -2.78
C VAL A 47 8.45 9.94 -2.93
N ALA A 48 8.94 8.94 -3.67
CA ALA A 48 10.36 8.77 -3.96
C ALA A 48 10.93 9.98 -4.72
N ARG A 49 10.24 10.44 -5.79
CA ARG A 49 10.65 11.56 -6.63
C ARG A 49 10.71 12.88 -5.86
N GLN A 50 9.80 13.09 -4.91
CA GLN A 50 9.82 14.28 -4.05
C GLN A 50 10.87 14.21 -2.94
N GLY A 51 11.60 13.10 -2.81
CA GLY A 51 12.75 12.97 -1.93
C GLY A 51 12.43 13.03 -0.44
N LYS A 52 11.22 12.66 -0.04
CA LYS A 52 10.80 12.67 1.37
C LYS A 52 11.68 11.76 2.21
N GLN A 53 12.06 12.20 3.40
CA GLN A 53 13.08 11.57 4.24
C GLN A 53 12.54 11.09 5.59
N LYS A 54 13.28 10.17 6.23
CA LYS A 54 12.98 9.65 7.58
C LYS A 54 11.57 9.06 7.70
N LEU A 55 11.06 8.51 6.62
CA LEU A 55 9.72 7.95 6.57
C LEU A 55 9.61 6.75 7.52
N ARG A 56 8.46 6.63 8.15
CA ARG A 56 8.07 5.45 8.92
C ARG A 56 6.99 4.73 8.13
N LEU A 57 7.15 3.44 7.91
CA LEU A 57 6.21 2.65 7.12
C LEU A 57 5.50 1.63 7.99
N VAL A 58 4.26 1.30 7.63
CA VAL A 58 3.54 0.14 8.14
C VAL A 58 2.86 -0.60 7.00
N SER A 59 3.09 -1.92 6.95
CA SER A 59 2.48 -2.79 5.93
C SER A 59 2.24 -4.18 6.51
N ASP A 60 1.11 -4.79 6.21
CA ASP A 60 0.88 -6.19 6.54
C ASP A 60 1.67 -7.10 5.60
N THR A 61 1.72 -6.75 4.32
CA THR A 61 2.40 -7.52 3.29
C THR A 61 3.07 -6.58 2.28
N SER A 62 4.38 -6.41 2.41
CA SER A 62 5.19 -5.82 1.36
C SER A 62 5.59 -6.91 0.36
N VAL A 63 4.96 -6.89 -0.80
CA VAL A 63 5.36 -7.79 -1.88
C VAL A 63 6.39 -7.10 -2.74
N SER A 64 7.64 -7.57 -2.68
CA SER A 64 8.84 -6.98 -3.30
C SER A 64 8.63 -6.46 -4.72
N PHE A 65 9.51 -5.55 -5.11
CA PHE A 65 9.71 -4.93 -6.42
C PHE A 65 8.81 -3.75 -6.77
N VAL A 66 7.91 -3.30 -5.90
CA VAL A 66 7.01 -2.20 -6.25
C VAL A 66 6.69 -1.21 -5.13
N HIS A 67 6.93 -1.57 -3.86
CA HIS A 67 6.45 -0.79 -2.71
C HIS A 67 7.55 -0.12 -1.91
N ASP A 68 7.51 -0.50 -0.66
CA ASP A 68 8.37 -0.03 0.41
C ASP A 68 9.85 -0.19 0.06
N SER A 69 10.18 -1.24 -0.71
CA SER A 69 11.55 -1.52 -1.16
C SER A 69 12.15 -0.41 -2.00
N ILE A 70 11.34 0.33 -2.77
CA ILE A 70 11.81 1.51 -3.51
C ILE A 70 12.30 2.57 -2.53
N LEU A 71 11.46 2.92 -1.54
CA LEU A 71 11.78 3.95 -0.56
C LEU A 71 12.94 3.52 0.36
N ILE A 72 12.99 2.23 0.71
CA ILE A 72 14.11 1.64 1.48
C ILE A 72 15.41 1.73 0.66
N GLY A 73 15.39 1.32 -0.60
CA GLY A 73 16.56 1.35 -1.47
C GLY A 73 17.09 2.74 -1.77
N LEU A 74 16.23 3.75 -1.73
CA LEU A 74 16.60 5.17 -1.82
C LEU A 74 17.08 5.77 -0.48
N GLY A 75 17.03 4.99 0.62
CA GLY A 75 17.43 5.48 1.93
C GLY A 75 16.46 6.45 2.58
N GLN A 76 15.21 6.48 2.13
CA GLN A 76 14.18 7.40 2.61
C GLN A 76 13.45 6.90 3.86
N VAL A 77 13.58 5.61 4.20
CA VAL A 77 12.89 4.96 5.33
C VAL A 77 13.81 4.87 6.55
N GLU A 78 13.30 5.28 7.70
CA GLU A 78 13.97 5.15 9.00
C GLU A 78 13.45 3.94 9.77
N LYS A 79 12.13 3.68 9.70
CA LYS A 79 11.48 2.61 10.44
C LYS A 79 10.43 1.90 9.59
N PHE A 80 10.35 0.59 9.74
CA PHE A 80 9.36 -0.24 9.07
C PHE A 80 8.69 -1.22 10.03
N GLU A 81 7.38 -1.07 10.21
CA GLU A 81 6.50 -1.97 10.97
C GLU A 81 5.88 -2.97 9.97
N ILE A 82 6.29 -4.23 10.02
CA ILE A 82 6.02 -5.19 8.95
C ILE A 82 5.69 -6.59 9.47
N ALA A 83 4.84 -7.29 8.72
CA ALA A 83 4.60 -8.72 8.94
C ALA A 83 5.33 -9.59 7.90
N TYR A 84 5.41 -9.15 6.66
CA TYR A 84 5.92 -9.96 5.58
C TYR A 84 6.55 -9.10 4.48
N ASN A 85 7.80 -9.42 4.15
CA ASN A 85 8.48 -8.85 2.98
C ASN A 85 9.17 -9.96 2.20
N TRP A 86 8.62 -10.31 1.05
CA TRP A 86 9.22 -11.28 0.15
C TRP A 86 8.73 -11.12 -1.29
N GLY A 87 9.59 -11.48 -2.25
CA GLY A 87 9.28 -11.44 -3.68
C GLY A 87 8.34 -12.53 -4.18
N GLY A 88 7.83 -13.41 -3.32
CA GLY A 88 7.02 -14.53 -3.76
C GLY A 88 7.80 -15.44 -4.70
N ILE A 89 7.25 -15.68 -5.89
CA ILE A 89 7.89 -16.50 -6.94
C ILE A 89 9.20 -15.91 -7.49
N TRP A 90 9.49 -14.64 -7.22
CA TRP A 90 10.73 -13.95 -7.66
C TRP A 90 11.87 -14.00 -6.63
N GLY A 91 11.68 -14.70 -5.51
CA GLY A 91 12.67 -14.84 -4.45
C GLY A 91 12.65 -13.73 -3.40
N SER A 92 13.73 -13.62 -2.63
CA SER A 92 13.83 -12.63 -1.56
C SER A 92 14.09 -11.23 -2.11
N ASP A 93 13.55 -10.21 -1.41
CA ASP A 93 13.83 -8.81 -1.71
C ASP A 93 15.28 -8.45 -1.34
N ALA A 94 16.11 -8.30 -2.36
CA ALA A 94 17.53 -7.99 -2.18
C ALA A 94 17.76 -6.57 -1.62
N VAL A 95 16.86 -5.63 -1.89
CA VAL A 95 16.95 -4.24 -1.37
C VAL A 95 16.68 -4.24 0.13
N TYR A 96 15.55 -4.82 0.54
CA TYR A 96 15.18 -4.93 1.95
C TYR A 96 16.26 -5.68 2.77
N ARG A 97 16.71 -6.82 2.25
CA ARG A 97 17.76 -7.60 2.90
C ARG A 97 19.08 -6.84 3.03
N ARG A 98 19.50 -6.07 2.03
CA ARG A 98 20.72 -5.25 2.15
C ARG A 98 20.58 -4.17 3.22
N ALA A 99 19.42 -3.52 3.30
CA ALA A 99 19.17 -2.52 4.34
C ALA A 99 19.20 -3.14 5.74
N LEU A 100 18.56 -4.30 5.91
CA LEU A 100 18.48 -5.01 7.19
C LEU A 100 19.81 -5.63 7.62
N GLU A 101 20.48 -6.38 6.71
CA GLU A 101 21.65 -7.18 7.04
C GLU A 101 22.96 -6.37 7.00
N LYS A 102 23.04 -5.35 6.15
CA LYS A 102 24.26 -4.61 5.87
C LYS A 102 24.15 -3.09 6.11
N GLY A 103 22.95 -2.60 6.40
CA GLY A 103 22.70 -1.16 6.53
C GLY A 103 22.87 -0.38 5.22
N ILE A 104 22.61 -0.96 4.06
CA ILE A 104 22.80 -0.35 2.75
C ILE A 104 21.45 -0.11 2.07
N PRO A 105 21.13 1.13 1.64
CA PRO A 105 21.96 2.36 1.68
C PRO A 105 22.06 2.97 3.08
N ARG A 106 21.19 2.61 4.00
CA ARG A 106 21.21 2.98 5.41
C ARG A 106 20.51 1.90 6.26
N PRO A 107 20.86 1.76 7.56
CA PRO A 107 20.12 0.92 8.48
C PRO A 107 18.67 1.38 8.61
N ILE A 108 17.76 0.42 8.77
CA ILE A 108 16.35 0.65 9.07
C ILE A 108 15.98 -0.04 10.37
N GLU A 109 15.14 0.61 11.18
CA GLU A 109 14.52 -0.02 12.35
C GLU A 109 13.36 -0.91 11.89
N ILE A 110 13.31 -2.16 12.36
CA ILE A 110 12.23 -3.09 12.05
C ILE A 110 11.44 -3.39 13.32
N GLU A 111 10.11 -3.31 13.22
CA GLU A 111 9.18 -3.89 14.18
C GLU A 111 8.38 -5.00 13.49
N GLU A 112 8.56 -6.24 13.94
CA GLU A 112 7.89 -7.39 13.34
C GLU A 112 6.53 -7.66 13.99
N TYR A 113 5.58 -8.02 13.15
CA TYR A 113 4.22 -8.45 13.49
C TYR A 113 3.84 -9.67 12.64
N SER A 114 2.64 -10.25 12.83
CA SER A 114 2.06 -11.17 11.86
C SER A 114 1.06 -10.44 10.95
N ASN A 115 0.78 -10.98 9.76
CA ASN A 115 -0.19 -10.39 8.82
C ASN A 115 -1.51 -10.06 9.54
N LEU A 116 -2.10 -11.05 10.22
CA LEU A 116 -3.32 -10.81 10.99
C LEU A 116 -3.14 -9.68 12.01
N SER A 117 -2.01 -9.64 12.73
CA SER A 117 -1.84 -8.65 13.79
C SER A 117 -1.66 -7.23 13.25
N VAL A 118 -1.08 -7.04 12.06
CA VAL A 118 -1.04 -5.70 11.41
C VAL A 118 -2.45 -5.27 11.01
N GLY A 119 -3.24 -6.13 10.38
CA GLY A 119 -4.65 -5.83 10.07
C GLY A 119 -5.46 -5.48 11.31
N MET A 120 -5.25 -6.24 12.42
CA MET A 120 -5.90 -5.94 13.70
C MET A 120 -5.45 -4.60 14.29
N ARG A 121 -4.23 -4.14 14.05
CA ARG A 121 -3.75 -2.81 14.46
C ARG A 121 -4.46 -1.69 13.69
N PHE A 122 -4.69 -1.85 12.38
CA PHE A 122 -5.53 -0.93 11.61
C PHE A 122 -6.98 -0.96 12.08
N LEU A 123 -7.53 -2.14 12.33
CA LEU A 123 -8.88 -2.29 12.86
C LEU A 123 -9.02 -1.59 14.22
N ALA A 124 -8.06 -1.75 15.15
CA ALA A 124 -8.05 -1.05 16.43
C ALA A 124 -8.13 0.47 16.25
N ALA A 125 -7.26 1.03 15.39
CA ALA A 125 -7.26 2.46 15.09
C ALA A 125 -8.59 2.91 14.44
N SER A 126 -9.15 2.12 13.54
CA SER A 126 -10.43 2.41 12.88
C SER A 126 -11.61 2.47 13.85
N LEU A 127 -11.57 1.65 14.90
CA LEU A 127 -12.57 1.62 15.98
C LEU A 127 -12.31 2.65 17.09
N GLY A 128 -11.15 3.33 17.05
CA GLY A 128 -10.77 4.31 18.06
C GLY A 128 -10.31 3.69 19.38
N VAL A 129 -9.90 2.40 19.37
CA VAL A 129 -9.32 1.73 20.54
C VAL A 129 -7.79 1.71 20.44
N SER A 130 -7.10 1.70 21.57
CA SER A 130 -5.64 1.84 21.62
C SER A 130 -4.88 0.55 21.29
N PHE A 131 -5.54 -0.60 21.32
CA PHE A 131 -4.97 -1.91 21.03
C PHE A 131 -6.04 -2.91 20.61
N MET A 132 -5.58 -4.06 20.05
CA MET A 132 -6.44 -5.22 19.77
C MET A 132 -5.82 -6.47 20.40
N PRO A 133 -6.64 -7.32 21.09
CA PRO A 133 -6.19 -8.64 21.54
C PRO A 133 -6.15 -9.62 20.35
N VAL A 134 -5.06 -10.39 20.25
CA VAL A 134 -4.88 -11.42 19.21
C VAL A 134 -4.24 -12.68 19.79
N LYS A 135 -4.58 -13.85 19.25
CA LYS A 135 -3.92 -15.12 19.60
C LYS A 135 -2.85 -15.53 18.58
N SER A 136 -2.80 -14.89 17.40
CA SER A 136 -1.94 -15.28 16.29
C SER A 136 -0.44 -15.17 16.56
N LEU A 137 -0.03 -14.41 17.57
CA LEU A 137 1.37 -14.21 17.96
C LEU A 137 1.82 -15.17 19.08
N LEU A 138 0.90 -15.86 19.74
CA LEU A 138 1.23 -16.79 20.80
C LEU A 138 1.96 -18.02 20.24
N GLY A 139 3.03 -18.45 20.94
CA GLY A 139 3.88 -19.54 20.48
C GLY A 139 4.92 -19.15 19.43
N SER A 140 5.00 -17.87 19.04
CA SER A 140 6.07 -17.33 18.19
C SER A 140 7.08 -16.52 19.03
N ASP A 141 8.26 -16.27 18.46
CA ASP A 141 9.26 -15.41 19.08
C ASP A 141 8.99 -13.91 18.91
N ILE A 142 8.03 -13.51 18.06
CA ILE A 142 7.75 -12.10 17.76
C ILE A 142 7.51 -11.27 19.03
N PRO A 143 6.65 -11.68 19.99
CA PRO A 143 6.45 -10.90 21.22
C PRO A 143 7.70 -10.76 22.10
N ARG A 144 8.67 -11.69 21.94
CA ARG A 144 9.94 -11.64 22.69
C ARG A 144 10.86 -10.54 22.18
N TYR A 145 10.83 -10.25 20.87
CA TYR A 145 11.68 -9.25 20.23
C TYR A 145 10.99 -7.90 20.02
N ASN A 146 9.65 -7.89 19.99
CA ASN A 146 8.86 -6.67 19.86
C ASN A 146 8.26 -6.24 21.21
N SER A 147 8.92 -5.32 21.89
CA SER A 147 8.52 -4.84 23.24
C SER A 147 7.17 -4.10 23.25
N ARG A 148 6.62 -3.74 22.11
CA ARG A 148 5.30 -3.10 22.00
C ARG A 148 4.15 -4.09 22.14
N ILE A 149 4.40 -5.37 21.89
CA ILE A 149 3.44 -6.44 22.11
C ILE A 149 3.45 -6.83 23.58
N LYS A 150 2.28 -6.87 24.21
CA LYS A 150 2.13 -7.27 25.61
C LYS A 150 1.37 -8.58 25.67
N ILE A 151 1.87 -9.55 26.45
CA ILE A 151 1.13 -10.77 26.79
C ILE A 151 0.46 -10.55 28.13
N VAL A 152 -0.84 -10.76 28.19
CA VAL A 152 -1.66 -10.66 29.42
C VAL A 152 -2.63 -11.83 29.50
N ASP A 153 -3.17 -12.07 30.67
CA ASP A 153 -4.27 -13.04 30.83
C ASP A 153 -5.58 -12.38 30.39
N ASP A 154 -6.35 -13.08 29.56
CA ASP A 154 -7.68 -12.67 29.14
C ASP A 154 -8.61 -12.63 30.39
N PRO A 155 -9.26 -11.50 30.69
CA PRO A 155 -10.04 -11.33 31.91
C PRO A 155 -11.30 -12.18 31.96
N TYR A 156 -11.73 -12.79 30.87
CA TYR A 156 -12.92 -13.64 30.78
C TYR A 156 -12.58 -15.12 30.79
N THR A 157 -11.45 -15.50 30.20
CA THR A 157 -11.09 -16.93 30.07
C THR A 157 -9.90 -17.35 30.93
N GLY A 158 -9.07 -16.40 31.39
CA GLY A 158 -7.81 -16.65 32.08
C GLY A 158 -6.70 -17.17 31.17
N GLU A 159 -6.94 -17.31 29.85
CA GLU A 159 -5.92 -17.75 28.90
C GLU A 159 -5.00 -16.58 28.47
N PRO A 160 -3.74 -16.85 28.08
CA PRO A 160 -2.88 -15.79 27.57
C PRO A 160 -3.39 -15.22 26.26
N VAL A 161 -3.26 -13.91 26.09
CA VAL A 161 -3.59 -13.17 24.86
C VAL A 161 -2.52 -12.10 24.59
N ALA A 162 -2.16 -11.90 23.34
CA ALA A 162 -1.25 -10.83 22.93
C ALA A 162 -2.03 -9.55 22.62
N LEU A 163 -1.62 -8.44 23.21
CA LEU A 163 -2.16 -7.11 22.90
C LEU A 163 -1.24 -6.42 21.90
N VAL A 164 -1.76 -6.06 20.73
CA VAL A 164 -1.04 -5.30 19.70
C VAL A 164 -1.52 -3.86 19.67
N PRO A 165 -0.63 -2.85 19.69
CA PRO A 165 -1.03 -1.44 19.71
C PRO A 165 -1.67 -1.05 18.38
N ALA A 166 -2.63 -0.14 18.42
CA ALA A 166 -3.24 0.44 17.22
C ALA A 166 -2.18 1.09 16.31
N ALA A 167 -2.33 0.94 15.00
CA ALA A 167 -1.55 1.63 13.97
C ALA A 167 -2.40 2.70 13.32
N GLN A 168 -2.02 3.96 13.48
CA GLN A 168 -2.69 5.11 12.88
C GLN A 168 -1.71 5.85 11.96
N PRO A 169 -1.60 5.48 10.67
CA PRO A 169 -0.77 6.21 9.73
C PRO A 169 -1.17 7.68 9.60
N ASP A 170 -0.19 8.54 9.39
CA ASP A 170 -0.46 9.94 9.05
C ASP A 170 -1.09 10.02 7.66
N VAL A 171 -0.58 9.24 6.70
CA VAL A 171 -1.15 9.17 5.35
C VAL A 171 -1.25 7.72 4.89
N ALA A 172 -2.39 7.36 4.31
CA ALA A 172 -2.59 6.13 3.55
C ALA A 172 -2.83 6.44 2.08
N PHE A 173 -2.08 5.79 1.19
CA PHE A 173 -2.36 5.74 -0.25
C PHE A 173 -3.05 4.43 -0.56
N ILE A 174 -4.24 4.49 -1.15
CA ILE A 174 -5.02 3.30 -1.49
C ILE A 174 -5.42 3.37 -2.95
N HIS A 175 -5.06 2.35 -3.73
CA HIS A 175 -5.46 2.26 -5.12
C HIS A 175 -6.75 1.47 -5.26
N VAL A 176 -7.69 2.01 -6.04
CA VAL A 176 -9.01 1.40 -6.27
C VAL A 176 -9.34 1.39 -7.76
N GLN A 177 -10.23 0.50 -8.15
CA GLN A 177 -10.67 0.41 -9.54
C GLN A 177 -11.45 1.65 -9.94
N ARG A 178 -12.37 2.12 -9.11
CA ARG A 178 -13.17 3.31 -9.40
C ARG A 178 -13.60 4.06 -8.13
N CYS A 179 -13.75 5.35 -8.27
CA CYS A 179 -14.36 6.20 -7.24
C CYS A 179 -15.10 7.37 -7.89
N ASP A 180 -15.91 8.09 -7.12
CA ASP A 180 -16.42 9.38 -7.55
C ASP A 180 -15.47 10.54 -7.14
N GLU A 181 -15.76 11.74 -7.61
CA GLU A 181 -14.97 12.95 -7.32
C GLU A 181 -14.96 13.33 -5.83
N MET A 182 -15.91 12.83 -5.05
CA MET A 182 -15.98 13.06 -3.61
C MET A 182 -15.15 12.07 -2.81
N GLY A 183 -14.74 10.95 -3.44
CA GLY A 183 -13.94 9.90 -2.82
C GLY A 183 -14.75 8.72 -2.27
N ASN A 184 -15.99 8.48 -2.76
CA ASN A 184 -16.64 7.19 -2.54
C ASN A 184 -15.96 6.14 -3.42
N ALA A 185 -15.15 5.28 -2.81
CA ALA A 185 -14.30 4.35 -3.54
C ALA A 185 -14.83 2.91 -3.48
N GLN A 186 -14.81 2.26 -4.63
CA GLN A 186 -15.23 0.87 -4.82
C GLN A 186 -14.04 -0.02 -5.15
N ILE A 187 -13.94 -1.12 -4.42
CA ILE A 187 -12.95 -2.16 -4.65
C ILE A 187 -13.64 -3.40 -5.21
N LEU A 188 -13.14 -3.87 -6.33
CA LEU A 188 -13.55 -5.10 -6.98
C LEU A 188 -12.52 -6.19 -6.67
N GLY A 189 -12.98 -7.36 -6.20
CA GLY A 189 -12.09 -8.46 -5.82
C GLY A 189 -11.65 -8.40 -4.35
N HIS A 190 -10.39 -8.69 -4.10
CA HIS A 190 -9.84 -8.80 -2.75
C HIS A 190 -9.73 -7.44 -2.06
N LEU A 191 -10.36 -7.29 -0.91
CA LEU A 191 -10.37 -6.02 -0.16
C LEU A 191 -9.08 -5.78 0.64
N GLY A 192 -8.46 -6.85 1.16
CA GLY A 192 -7.37 -6.71 2.12
C GLY A 192 -7.80 -5.97 3.38
N ASP A 193 -6.91 -5.16 3.89
CA ASP A 193 -7.14 -4.30 5.06
C ASP A 193 -7.49 -2.85 4.67
N ASP A 194 -7.76 -2.58 3.38
CA ASP A 194 -7.90 -1.22 2.84
C ASP A 194 -9.03 -0.42 3.51
N ASP A 195 -10.13 -1.06 3.88
CA ASP A 195 -11.25 -0.40 4.56
C ASP A 195 -10.88 0.02 6.00
N SER A 196 -10.19 -0.83 6.72
CA SER A 196 -9.68 -0.55 8.07
C SER A 196 -8.56 0.48 8.02
N LEU A 197 -7.64 0.35 7.06
CA LEU A 197 -6.57 1.31 6.82
C LEU A 197 -7.11 2.70 6.51
N ALA A 198 -8.11 2.79 5.60
CA ALA A 198 -8.74 4.06 5.25
C ALA A 198 -9.39 4.76 6.46
N ARG A 199 -9.93 4.00 7.39
CA ARG A 199 -10.53 4.53 8.63
C ARG A 199 -9.49 4.81 9.71
N ALA A 200 -8.36 4.11 9.71
CA ALA A 200 -7.27 4.27 10.66
C ALA A 200 -6.43 5.52 10.37
N ALA A 201 -6.01 5.73 9.12
CA ALA A 201 -5.08 6.80 8.75
C ALA A 201 -5.67 8.20 8.96
N ARG A 202 -4.87 9.23 9.24
CA ARG A 202 -5.32 10.63 9.42
C ARG A 202 -5.74 11.24 8.09
N HIS A 203 -4.95 11.00 7.04
CA HIS A 203 -5.23 11.43 5.67
C HIS A 203 -5.26 10.21 4.74
N VAL A 204 -6.20 10.23 3.80
CA VAL A 204 -6.36 9.17 2.80
C VAL A 204 -6.34 9.79 1.42
N VAL A 205 -5.39 9.33 0.61
CA VAL A 205 -5.30 9.64 -0.82
C VAL A 205 -5.74 8.41 -1.60
N ILE A 206 -6.84 8.54 -2.32
CA ILE A 206 -7.28 7.50 -3.26
C ILE A 206 -6.63 7.76 -4.61
N THR A 207 -5.88 6.79 -5.10
CA THR A 207 -5.55 6.70 -6.53
C THR A 207 -6.54 5.75 -7.20
N THR A 208 -6.97 6.06 -8.42
CA THR A 208 -8.03 5.29 -9.09
C THR A 208 -7.77 5.14 -10.58
N GLU A 209 -8.21 4.01 -11.13
CA GLU A 209 -8.23 3.79 -12.58
C GLU A 209 -9.29 4.69 -13.24
N GLU A 210 -10.47 4.83 -12.61
CA GLU A 210 -11.57 5.60 -13.14
C GLU A 210 -12.23 6.49 -12.10
N ILE A 211 -12.52 7.74 -12.50
CA ILE A 211 -13.47 8.60 -11.78
C ILE A 211 -14.81 8.49 -12.50
N VAL A 212 -15.83 8.03 -11.77
CA VAL A 212 -17.18 7.81 -12.32
C VAL A 212 -18.19 8.73 -11.63
N PRO A 213 -19.35 9.02 -12.26
CA PRO A 213 -20.42 9.77 -11.60
C PRO A 213 -20.89 9.10 -10.31
N THR A 214 -21.26 9.92 -9.31
CA THR A 214 -21.77 9.41 -8.01
C THR A 214 -22.98 8.50 -8.17
N GLU A 215 -23.81 8.73 -9.19
CA GLU A 215 -24.97 7.90 -9.50
C GLU A 215 -24.56 6.45 -9.84
N GLU A 216 -23.43 6.26 -10.49
CA GLU A 216 -22.91 4.90 -10.77
C GLU A 216 -22.40 4.21 -9.50
N ILE A 217 -21.76 4.93 -8.60
CA ILE A 217 -21.39 4.42 -7.28
C ILE A 217 -22.66 3.96 -6.52
N ARG A 218 -23.71 4.76 -6.55
CA ARG A 218 -24.99 4.47 -5.87
C ARG A 218 -25.75 3.27 -6.40
N ARG A 219 -25.49 2.85 -7.66
CA ARG A 219 -26.11 1.65 -8.23
C ARG A 219 -25.64 0.36 -7.55
N LEU A 220 -24.40 0.33 -7.07
CA LEU A 220 -23.79 -0.83 -6.41
C LEU A 220 -23.16 -0.40 -5.06
N PRO A 221 -23.98 0.05 -4.09
CA PRO A 221 -23.49 0.65 -2.85
C PRO A 221 -22.71 -0.33 -1.97
N ASN A 222 -22.97 -1.63 -2.08
CA ASN A 222 -22.27 -2.69 -1.38
C ASN A 222 -20.80 -2.84 -1.78
N LEU A 223 -20.38 -2.31 -2.93
CA LEU A 223 -18.98 -2.29 -3.35
C LEU A 223 -18.22 -1.08 -2.80
N THR A 224 -18.92 -0.09 -2.23
CA THR A 224 -18.30 1.12 -1.67
C THR A 224 -17.75 0.81 -0.28
N CYS A 225 -16.48 0.38 -0.23
CA CYS A 225 -15.79 0.02 1.00
C CYS A 225 -15.17 1.25 1.70
N ILE A 226 -14.76 2.26 0.94
CA ILE A 226 -14.18 3.51 1.47
C ILE A 226 -15.14 4.66 1.15
N PRO A 227 -15.85 5.19 2.16
CA PRO A 227 -16.77 6.31 1.96
C PRO A 227 -16.03 7.65 1.90
N TYR A 228 -16.62 8.63 1.21
CA TYR A 228 -16.05 9.96 0.97
C TYR A 228 -15.52 10.66 2.23
N TYR A 229 -16.15 10.47 3.38
CA TYR A 229 -15.74 11.11 4.63
C TYR A 229 -14.41 10.58 5.20
N CYS A 230 -13.89 9.47 4.68
CA CYS A 230 -12.54 8.98 4.99
C CYS A 230 -11.46 9.60 4.09
N VAL A 231 -11.83 10.15 2.93
CA VAL A 231 -10.91 10.52 1.85
C VAL A 231 -10.59 12.01 1.88
N ASP A 232 -9.34 12.36 1.67
CA ASP A 232 -8.83 13.73 1.58
C ASP A 232 -8.54 14.16 0.15
N ALA A 233 -8.07 13.25 -0.69
CA ALA A 233 -7.77 13.52 -2.10
C ALA A 233 -8.12 12.32 -2.99
N VAL A 234 -8.50 12.62 -4.23
CA VAL A 234 -8.77 11.66 -5.30
C VAL A 234 -7.86 11.98 -6.47
N VAL A 235 -7.13 10.99 -6.95
CA VAL A 235 -6.20 11.13 -8.07
C VAL A 235 -6.48 10.08 -9.12
N LYS A 236 -6.83 10.48 -10.34
CA LYS A 236 -6.95 9.56 -11.46
C LYS A 236 -5.57 9.20 -11.99
N VAL A 237 -5.19 7.93 -11.83
CA VAL A 237 -3.87 7.42 -12.23
C VAL A 237 -4.03 6.03 -12.86
N PRO A 238 -4.30 5.94 -14.17
CA PRO A 238 -4.41 4.65 -14.84
C PRO A 238 -3.13 3.84 -14.74
N PHE A 239 -3.29 2.53 -14.61
CA PHE A 239 -2.18 1.58 -14.42
C PHE A 239 -1.30 1.85 -13.18
N ALA A 240 -1.85 2.52 -12.15
CA ALA A 240 -1.08 2.93 -10.97
C ALA A 240 -0.46 1.76 -10.19
N SER A 241 -0.95 0.56 -10.39
CA SER A 241 -0.42 -0.68 -9.81
C SER A 241 0.57 -1.42 -10.72
N HIS A 242 1.01 -0.84 -11.85
CA HIS A 242 1.88 -1.56 -12.79
C HIS A 242 3.13 -2.14 -12.09
N GLY A 243 3.54 -3.33 -12.57
CA GLY A 243 4.42 -4.24 -11.87
C GLY A 243 3.63 -5.29 -11.10
N ARG A 244 2.49 -4.90 -10.53
CA ARG A 244 1.42 -5.75 -10.00
C ARG A 244 0.17 -5.62 -10.88
N GLY A 245 -0.89 -6.30 -10.47
CA GLY A 245 -2.18 -6.22 -11.15
C GLY A 245 -3.14 -5.23 -10.50
N CYS A 246 -4.22 -4.99 -11.21
CA CYS A 246 -5.43 -4.41 -10.67
C CYS A 246 -6.59 -5.28 -11.17
N SER A 247 -7.09 -6.16 -10.33
CA SER A 247 -8.14 -7.13 -10.67
C SER A 247 -9.29 -6.44 -11.38
N TYR A 248 -9.80 -7.06 -12.42
CA TYR A 248 -10.82 -6.54 -13.37
C TYR A 248 -10.32 -5.48 -14.35
N TYR A 249 -9.11 -4.92 -14.20
CA TYR A 249 -8.56 -3.89 -15.09
C TYR A 249 -7.34 -4.36 -15.86
N TYR A 250 -6.34 -4.92 -15.20
CA TYR A 250 -5.14 -5.45 -15.86
C TYR A 250 -4.42 -6.48 -15.00
N ALA A 251 -3.83 -7.45 -15.68
CA ALA A 251 -3.06 -8.52 -15.06
C ALA A 251 -1.67 -8.02 -14.60
N MET A 252 -1.04 -8.80 -13.70
CA MET A 252 0.34 -8.57 -13.26
C MET A 252 1.33 -8.72 -14.43
N ASP A 253 2.31 -7.81 -14.49
CA ASP A 253 3.41 -7.87 -15.46
C ASP A 253 4.58 -8.73 -14.93
N VAL A 254 4.43 -10.06 -15.01
CA VAL A 254 5.42 -11.01 -14.52
C VAL A 254 6.80 -10.81 -15.15
N PRO A 255 6.95 -10.66 -16.49
CA PRO A 255 8.25 -10.42 -17.10
C PRO A 255 8.93 -9.12 -16.61
N PHE A 256 8.15 -8.06 -16.36
CA PHE A 256 8.68 -6.82 -15.79
C PHE A 256 9.18 -7.03 -14.37
N GLY A 257 8.41 -7.73 -13.53
CA GLY A 257 8.82 -8.07 -12.16
C GLY A 257 10.15 -8.87 -12.12
N ILE A 258 10.35 -9.81 -13.05
CA ILE A 258 11.61 -10.55 -13.18
C ILE A 258 12.77 -9.60 -13.53
N GLN A 259 12.57 -8.68 -14.50
CA GLN A 259 13.59 -7.70 -14.87
C GLN A 259 13.97 -6.79 -13.70
N VAL A 260 12.97 -6.31 -12.96
CA VAL A 260 13.19 -5.48 -11.76
C VAL A 260 13.96 -6.28 -10.70
N GLY A 261 13.58 -7.53 -10.43
CA GLY A 261 14.29 -8.40 -9.48
C GLY A 261 15.77 -8.56 -9.81
N HIS A 262 16.10 -8.78 -11.09
CA HIS A 262 17.49 -8.86 -11.54
C HIS A 262 18.22 -7.52 -11.38
N ALA A 263 17.58 -6.39 -11.74
CA ALA A 263 18.18 -5.07 -11.58
C ALA A 263 18.47 -4.76 -10.09
N TRP A 264 17.57 -5.15 -9.19
CA TRP A 264 17.69 -4.86 -7.76
C TRP A 264 18.61 -5.82 -6.98
N ALA A 265 19.13 -6.87 -7.62
CA ALA A 265 20.02 -7.82 -6.99
C ALA A 265 21.30 -7.16 -6.42
N THR A 266 21.76 -6.06 -7.00
CA THR A 266 22.89 -5.27 -6.51
C THR A 266 22.47 -3.83 -6.19
N GLU A 267 23.26 -3.15 -5.35
CA GLU A 267 23.03 -1.73 -5.03
C GLU A 267 23.10 -0.84 -6.27
N ASP A 268 24.17 -1.01 -7.08
CA ASP A 268 24.34 -0.23 -8.31
C ASP A 268 23.26 -0.53 -9.35
N GLY A 269 22.78 -1.77 -9.41
CA GLY A 269 21.65 -2.14 -10.28
C GLY A 269 20.37 -1.43 -9.86
N PHE A 270 20.09 -1.39 -8.56
CA PHE A 270 18.95 -0.64 -8.02
C PHE A 270 19.06 0.86 -8.31
N LYS A 271 20.25 1.47 -8.10
CA LYS A 271 20.48 2.90 -8.38
C LYS A 271 20.22 3.24 -9.84
N ARG A 272 20.78 2.45 -10.77
CA ARG A 272 20.52 2.64 -12.22
C ARG A 272 19.04 2.48 -12.56
N TRP A 273 18.37 1.50 -11.95
CA TRP A 273 16.94 1.32 -12.15
C TRP A 273 16.14 2.53 -11.65
N ALA A 274 16.45 3.04 -10.46
CA ALA A 274 15.77 4.21 -9.90
C ALA A 274 16.00 5.47 -10.75
N GLU A 275 17.24 5.70 -11.18
CA GLU A 275 17.54 6.79 -12.12
C GLU A 275 16.75 6.68 -13.42
N GLU A 276 16.62 5.47 -13.93
CA GLU A 276 15.93 5.23 -15.20
C GLU A 276 14.40 5.31 -15.07
N TRP A 277 13.81 4.73 -14.05
CA TRP A 277 12.36 4.49 -13.96
C TRP A 277 11.62 5.45 -13.03
N ILE A 278 12.32 6.13 -12.11
CA ILE A 278 11.73 7.10 -11.18
C ILE A 278 12.15 8.51 -11.56
N PHE A 279 13.46 8.78 -11.60
CA PHE A 279 14.00 10.12 -11.80
C PHE A 279 14.13 10.50 -13.29
N GLY A 280 14.29 9.52 -14.16
CA GLY A 280 14.39 9.71 -15.63
C GLY A 280 13.05 9.89 -16.34
N VAL A 281 11.94 9.96 -15.59
CA VAL A 281 10.60 10.25 -16.11
C VAL A 281 9.98 11.38 -15.29
N GLU A 282 9.21 12.24 -15.95
CA GLU A 282 8.64 13.43 -15.31
C GLU A 282 7.55 13.06 -14.29
N ASP A 283 6.69 12.11 -14.65
CA ASP A 283 5.53 11.69 -13.88
C ASP A 283 5.15 10.23 -14.18
N TRP A 284 3.99 9.81 -13.68
CA TRP A 284 3.48 8.46 -13.92
C TRP A 284 3.06 8.23 -15.38
N GLU A 285 2.60 9.24 -16.09
CA GLU A 285 2.30 9.12 -17.52
C GLU A 285 3.58 8.88 -18.32
N GLY A 286 4.66 9.60 -18.00
CA GLY A 286 6.00 9.36 -18.55
C GLY A 286 6.50 7.94 -18.28
N TYR A 287 6.25 7.40 -17.08
CA TYR A 287 6.52 6.01 -16.76
C TYR A 287 5.70 5.04 -17.65
N CYS A 288 4.39 5.26 -17.80
CA CYS A 288 3.54 4.42 -18.65
C CYS A 288 3.98 4.48 -20.13
N ARG A 289 4.35 5.65 -20.64
CA ARG A 289 4.93 5.80 -21.98
C ARG A 289 6.22 4.98 -22.15
N LYS A 290 7.07 4.96 -21.13
CA LYS A 290 8.32 4.19 -21.13
C LYS A 290 8.07 2.69 -21.08
N VAL A 291 7.10 2.22 -20.29
CA VAL A 291 6.63 0.81 -20.29
C VAL A 291 6.12 0.42 -21.68
N GLY A 292 5.41 1.33 -22.34
CA GLY A 292 4.80 1.16 -23.64
C GLY A 292 3.32 0.82 -23.56
N TRP A 293 2.48 1.64 -24.18
CA TRP A 293 1.02 1.49 -24.18
C TRP A 293 0.56 0.14 -24.73
N GLU A 294 1.24 -0.39 -25.73
CA GLU A 294 0.92 -1.71 -26.28
C GLU A 294 1.07 -2.80 -25.21
N ARG A 295 2.11 -2.74 -24.39
CA ARG A 295 2.32 -3.69 -23.30
C ARG A 295 1.23 -3.57 -22.23
N LEU A 296 0.93 -2.35 -21.80
CA LEU A 296 -0.10 -2.08 -20.80
C LEU A 296 -1.49 -2.56 -21.29
N LEU A 297 -1.83 -2.31 -22.55
CA LEU A 297 -3.09 -2.79 -23.15
C LEU A 297 -3.15 -4.31 -23.23
N ARG A 298 -2.03 -4.99 -23.48
CA ARG A 298 -1.99 -6.48 -23.44
C ARG A 298 -2.28 -7.01 -22.03
N LEU A 299 -1.80 -6.34 -20.99
CA LEU A 299 -2.11 -6.72 -19.59
C LEU A 299 -3.61 -6.54 -19.30
N ALA A 300 -4.21 -5.45 -19.76
CA ALA A 300 -5.66 -5.25 -19.64
C ALA A 300 -6.46 -6.31 -20.39
N GLN A 301 -6.06 -6.68 -21.61
CA GLN A 301 -6.69 -7.75 -22.38
C GLN A 301 -6.53 -9.13 -21.73
N ALA A 302 -5.38 -9.39 -21.09
CA ALA A 302 -5.14 -10.63 -20.37
C ALA A 302 -6.11 -10.77 -19.19
N GLU A 303 -6.31 -9.73 -18.39
CA GLU A 303 -7.26 -9.72 -17.29
C GLU A 303 -8.71 -9.97 -17.77
N GLN A 304 -9.14 -9.33 -18.84
CA GLN A 304 -10.46 -9.55 -19.41
C GLN A 304 -10.70 -11.00 -19.85
N ARG A 305 -9.67 -11.71 -20.30
CA ARG A 305 -9.78 -13.14 -20.62
C ARG A 305 -10.04 -13.98 -19.39
N TYR A 306 -9.38 -13.70 -18.26
CA TYR A 306 -9.62 -14.41 -17.00
C TYR A 306 -11.07 -14.23 -16.53
N GLN A 307 -11.63 -13.02 -16.65
CA GLN A 307 -13.01 -12.75 -16.29
C GLN A 307 -14.01 -13.55 -17.12
N LYS A 308 -13.79 -13.67 -18.43
CA LYS A 308 -14.65 -14.46 -19.31
C LYS A 308 -14.65 -15.96 -19.00
N PHE A 309 -13.57 -16.52 -18.47
CA PHE A 309 -13.54 -17.90 -17.99
C PHE A 309 -14.43 -18.13 -16.75
N GLY A 310 -14.70 -17.10 -15.97
CA GLY A 310 -15.64 -17.15 -14.83
C GLY A 310 -17.11 -17.15 -15.23
N GLU A 311 -17.45 -16.60 -16.41
CA GLU A 311 -18.83 -16.55 -16.92
C GLU A 311 -19.29 -17.87 -17.57
N VAL A 312 -18.38 -18.80 -17.82
CA VAL A 312 -18.66 -20.08 -18.53
C VAL A 312 -18.91 -21.24 -17.52
N ARG A 313 -19.18 -20.95 -16.25
CA ARG A 313 -19.46 -22.00 -15.25
C ARG A 313 -20.86 -21.86 -14.65
#